data_2b919203ef031abf1316fe6d2aad57e7
#
_entry.id   2b919203ef031abf1316fe6d2aad57e7
#
_cell.length_a   1.000
_cell.length_b   1.000
_cell.length_c   1.000
_cell.angle_alpha   90.00
_cell.angle_beta   90.00
_cell.angle_gamma   90.00
#
_symmetry.space_group_name_H-M   'P 1'
#
loop_
_entity.id
_entity.type
_entity.pdbx_description
1 polymer ?
#
loop_
_entity_poly.entity_id
_entity_poly.type
_entity_poly.pdbx_seq_one_letter_code
_entity_poly.pdbx_strand_id
1 'polypeptide(L)'
;MTDALLDELLAARQARRPCALVTVAATKGSVPRAAGAKMLVYADGATSGTIGGGKFEALVVAEAQDCMRSKKPLLKTFPLREDEPDSFGAICGGESTVLIEPQLLREALYLGGAGHCARA
;
A
#
# COMPACT_ATOMS: atom_id res chain seq x y z
N MET A 1 0.18 -2.78 -11.94
CA MET A 1 0.91 -1.55 -11.59
C MET A 1 1.16 -0.77 -12.85
N THR A 2 0.86 0.49 -12.83
CA THR A 2 1.12 1.31 -14.00
C THR A 2 2.61 1.63 -14.07
N ASP A 3 3.06 1.97 -15.26
CA ASP A 3 4.46 2.34 -15.42
C ASP A 3 4.82 3.53 -14.57
N ALA A 4 3.91 4.50 -14.46
CA ALA A 4 4.18 5.68 -13.65
C ALA A 4 4.38 5.34 -12.19
N LEU A 5 3.58 4.43 -11.65
CA LEU A 5 3.71 4.04 -10.25
C LEU A 5 4.99 3.26 -10.02
N LEU A 6 5.35 2.41 -10.96
CA LEU A 6 6.60 1.66 -10.86
C LEU A 6 7.79 2.60 -10.89
N ASP A 7 7.74 3.61 -11.77
CA ASP A 7 8.81 4.60 -11.84
C ASP A 7 8.92 5.38 -10.53
N GLU A 8 7.79 5.73 -9.92
CA GLU A 8 7.82 6.44 -8.65
C GLU A 8 8.40 5.58 -7.54
N LEU A 9 8.05 4.30 -7.53
CA LEU A 9 8.59 3.39 -6.53
C LEU A 9 10.10 3.29 -6.67
N LEU A 10 10.59 3.16 -7.90
CA LEU A 10 12.01 3.08 -8.15
C LEU A 10 12.71 4.37 -7.72
N ALA A 11 12.13 5.51 -8.04
CA ALA A 11 12.70 6.80 -7.67
C ALA A 11 12.77 6.95 -6.14
N ALA A 12 11.73 6.52 -5.44
CA ALA A 12 11.71 6.59 -3.99
C ALA A 12 12.81 5.72 -3.40
N ARG A 13 13.00 4.52 -3.94
CA ARG A 13 14.04 3.63 -3.46
C ARG A 13 15.43 4.23 -3.71
N GLN A 14 15.64 4.83 -4.88
CA GLN A 14 16.92 5.44 -5.19
C GLN A 14 17.20 6.66 -4.32
N ALA A 15 16.16 7.41 -3.99
CA ALA A 15 16.29 8.57 -3.13
C ALA A 15 16.25 8.22 -1.64
N ARG A 16 16.09 6.94 -1.31
CA ARG A 16 15.96 6.45 0.06
C ARG A 16 14.81 7.13 0.78
N ARG A 17 13.74 7.37 0.05
CA ARG A 17 12.54 7.97 0.63
C ARG A 17 11.65 6.86 1.15
N PRO A 18 11.34 6.85 2.45
CA PRO A 18 10.51 5.78 3.02
C PRO A 18 9.12 5.76 2.40
N CYS A 19 8.69 4.58 2.01
CA CYS A 19 7.36 4.43 1.45
C CYS A 19 6.88 2.99 1.65
N ALA A 20 5.60 2.76 1.41
CA ALA A 20 5.01 1.45 1.44
C ALA A 20 4.22 1.24 0.16
N LEU A 21 4.30 0.04 -0.39
CA LEU A 21 3.50 -0.32 -1.54
C LEU A 21 2.24 -1.00 -1.02
N VAL A 22 1.10 -0.47 -1.43
CA VAL A 22 -0.20 -0.97 -1.03
C VAL A 22 -0.84 -1.63 -2.23
N THR A 23 -1.31 -2.85 -2.07
CA THR A 23 -1.96 -3.59 -3.14
C THR A 23 -3.29 -4.13 -2.64
N VAL A 24 -4.35 -3.96 -3.43
CA VAL A 24 -5.60 -4.64 -3.14
C VAL A 24 -5.41 -6.08 -3.58
N ALA A 25 -5.29 -6.98 -2.62
CA ALA A 25 -4.94 -8.37 -2.89
C ALA A 25 -6.17 -9.20 -3.25
N ALA A 26 -7.31 -8.88 -2.67
CA ALA A 26 -8.54 -9.62 -2.93
C ALA A 26 -9.73 -8.74 -2.60
N THR A 27 -10.86 -8.98 -3.24
CA THR A 27 -12.07 -8.23 -2.98
C THR A 27 -13.25 -9.17 -2.87
N LYS A 28 -14.29 -8.70 -2.21
CA LYS A 28 -15.51 -9.47 -2.06
C LYS A 28 -16.65 -8.48 -2.07
N GLY A 29 -17.67 -8.76 -2.88
CA GLY A 29 -18.82 -7.88 -3.00
C GLY A 29 -18.50 -6.63 -3.81
N SER A 30 -19.24 -5.59 -3.56
CA SER A 30 -19.12 -4.35 -4.30
C SER A 30 -18.00 -3.50 -3.72
N VAL A 31 -17.02 -3.14 -4.52
CA VAL A 31 -15.83 -2.41 -4.07
C VAL A 31 -15.44 -1.36 -5.10
N PRO A 32 -14.76 -0.28 -4.67
CA PRO A 32 -14.39 0.79 -5.60
C PRO A 32 -13.28 0.42 -6.57
N ARG A 33 -12.39 -0.47 -6.18
CA ARG A 33 -11.31 -0.90 -7.05
C ARG A 33 -11.14 -2.40 -6.95
N ALA A 34 -10.82 -3.00 -8.07
CA ALA A 34 -10.65 -4.45 -8.13
C ALA A 34 -9.29 -4.86 -7.58
N ALA A 35 -9.13 -6.14 -7.35
CA ALA A 35 -7.85 -6.71 -6.96
C ALA A 35 -6.78 -6.33 -7.98
N GLY A 36 -5.62 -6.04 -7.50
CA GLY A 36 -4.50 -5.58 -8.33
C GLY A 36 -4.30 -4.08 -8.30
N ALA A 37 -5.26 -3.30 -7.82
CA ALA A 37 -5.08 -1.86 -7.69
C ALA A 37 -3.96 -1.58 -6.69
N LYS A 38 -3.16 -0.57 -6.96
CA LYS A 38 -1.98 -0.28 -6.15
C LYS A 38 -1.84 1.20 -5.85
N MET A 39 -1.17 1.48 -4.76
CA MET A 39 -0.94 2.84 -4.30
C MET A 39 0.37 2.88 -3.54
N LEU A 40 1.11 3.97 -3.66
CA LEU A 40 2.27 4.20 -2.80
C LEU A 40 1.87 5.14 -1.68
N VAL A 41 2.36 4.88 -0.49
CA VAL A 41 2.16 5.75 0.67
C VAL A 41 3.52 6.14 1.19
N TYR A 42 3.73 7.44 1.36
CA TYR A 42 4.99 7.94 1.90
C TYR A 42 4.86 8.19 3.41
N ALA A 43 5.99 8.37 4.06
CA ALA A 43 6.00 8.47 5.53
C ALA A 43 5.13 9.62 6.05
N ASP A 44 5.03 10.71 5.29
CA ASP A 44 4.24 11.86 5.70
C ASP A 44 2.75 11.71 5.37
N GLY A 45 2.35 10.57 4.82
CA GLY A 45 0.96 10.33 4.45
C GLY A 45 0.59 10.71 3.04
N ALA A 46 1.53 11.29 2.29
CA ALA A 46 1.27 11.58 0.88
C ALA A 46 1.14 10.26 0.11
N THR A 47 0.36 10.28 -0.96
CA THR A 47 0.10 9.07 -1.72
C THR A 47 0.31 9.31 -3.20
N SER A 48 0.52 8.21 -3.93
CA SER A 48 0.53 8.21 -5.38
C SER A 48 -0.26 7.00 -5.83
N GLY A 49 -1.19 7.19 -6.77
CA GLY A 49 -2.14 6.16 -7.13
C GLY A 49 -3.32 6.17 -6.17
N THR A 50 -4.20 5.20 -6.30
CA THR A 50 -5.37 5.13 -5.43
C THR A 50 -5.89 3.71 -5.35
N ILE A 51 -6.51 3.38 -4.22
CA ILE A 51 -7.19 2.11 -4.05
C ILE A 51 -8.68 2.32 -3.85
N GLY A 52 -9.18 3.54 -4.11
CA GLY A 52 -10.61 3.80 -4.06
C GLY A 52 -10.99 5.10 -3.37
N GLY A 53 -10.07 5.71 -2.67
CA GLY A 53 -10.32 7.01 -2.02
C GLY A 53 -11.12 6.92 -0.74
N GLY A 54 -11.48 8.08 -0.23
CA GLY A 54 -12.37 8.21 0.91
C GLY A 54 -11.81 7.69 2.22
N LYS A 55 -12.71 7.33 3.09
CA LYS A 55 -12.36 6.87 4.43
C LYS A 55 -11.54 5.58 4.39
N PHE A 56 -11.88 4.69 3.47
CA PHE A 56 -11.13 3.45 3.32
C PHE A 56 -9.65 3.73 3.05
N GLU A 57 -9.38 4.62 2.09
CA GLU A 57 -8.01 4.93 1.74
C GLU A 57 -7.29 5.59 2.91
N ALA A 58 -7.96 6.47 3.64
CA ALA A 58 -7.37 7.11 4.81
C ALA A 58 -6.97 6.09 5.87
N LEU A 59 -7.80 5.07 6.09
CA LEU A 59 -7.47 4.03 7.06
C LEU A 59 -6.25 3.23 6.59
N VAL A 60 -6.17 2.95 5.30
CA VAL A 60 -5.04 2.20 4.77
C VAL A 60 -3.76 3.02 4.87
N VAL A 61 -3.84 4.34 4.64
CA VAL A 61 -2.68 5.20 4.79
C VAL A 61 -2.14 5.14 6.21
N ALA A 62 -3.02 5.18 7.20
CA ALA A 62 -2.58 5.11 8.60
C ALA A 62 -1.92 3.77 8.90
N GLU A 63 -2.47 2.68 8.39
CA GLU A 63 -1.86 1.37 8.58
C GLU A 63 -0.51 1.30 7.87
N ALA A 64 -0.40 1.90 6.70
CA ALA A 64 0.86 1.90 5.96
C ALA A 64 1.95 2.66 6.72
N GLN A 65 1.58 3.76 7.34
CA GLN A 65 2.54 4.50 8.16
C GLN A 65 3.02 3.65 9.34
N ASP A 66 2.10 2.91 9.96
CA ASP A 66 2.48 2.00 11.04
C ASP A 66 3.40 0.89 10.53
N CYS A 67 3.13 0.34 9.36
CA CYS A 67 3.99 -0.68 8.78
C CYS A 67 5.39 -0.15 8.51
N MET A 68 5.50 1.10 8.08
CA MET A 68 6.82 1.69 7.86
C MET A 68 7.59 1.82 9.17
N ARG A 69 6.91 2.16 10.24
CA ARG A 69 7.57 2.26 11.55
C ARG A 69 7.98 0.90 12.09
N SER A 70 7.12 -0.10 11.96
CA SER A 70 7.41 -1.43 12.46
C SER A 70 8.29 -2.24 11.51
N LYS A 71 8.38 -1.81 10.26
CA LYS A 71 9.14 -2.49 9.21
C LYS A 71 8.61 -3.88 8.93
N LYS A 72 7.31 -4.07 9.09
CA LYS A 72 6.67 -5.35 8.86
C LYS A 72 5.51 -5.19 7.90
N PRO A 73 5.32 -6.14 6.98
CA PRO A 73 4.16 -6.09 6.10
C PRO A 73 2.89 -6.44 6.85
N LEU A 74 1.78 -6.08 6.26
CA LEU A 74 0.47 -6.34 6.85
C LEU A 74 -0.49 -6.76 5.76
N LEU A 75 -1.26 -7.80 6.02
CA LEU A 75 -2.36 -8.20 5.16
C LEU A 75 -3.61 -8.05 6.00
N LYS A 76 -4.52 -7.19 5.59
CA LYS A 76 -5.68 -6.86 6.39
C LYS A 76 -6.92 -6.68 5.55
N THR A 77 -8.05 -7.16 6.04
CA THR A 77 -9.33 -7.01 5.37
C THR A 77 -10.08 -5.83 5.96
N PHE A 78 -10.55 -4.94 5.10
CA PHE A 78 -11.30 -3.76 5.49
C PHE A 78 -12.73 -3.89 4.98
N PRO A 79 -13.71 -3.90 5.86
CA PRO A 79 -15.09 -3.89 5.40
C PRO A 79 -15.45 -2.48 4.91
N LEU A 80 -16.13 -2.43 3.79
CA LEU A 80 -16.55 -1.17 3.19
C LEU A 80 -18.02 -1.00 3.45
N ARG A 81 -18.35 -0.50 4.62
CA ARG A 81 -19.73 -0.45 5.04
C ARG A 81 -20.42 0.81 4.64
N GLU A 82 -21.60 0.65 4.13
CA GLU A 82 -22.39 1.80 3.75
C GLU A 82 -23.20 2.34 4.92
N ASP A 83 -23.22 1.66 6.05
CA ASP A 83 -23.93 2.15 7.21
C ASP A 83 -23.13 3.17 8.01
N GLU A 84 -21.94 3.50 7.57
CA GLU A 84 -21.17 4.55 8.18
C GLU A 84 -21.86 5.88 7.94
N PRO A 85 -21.98 6.72 8.94
CA PRO A 85 -22.69 7.97 8.79
C PRO A 85 -22.17 8.86 7.66
N ASP A 86 -20.89 8.76 7.36
CA ASP A 86 -20.33 9.61 6.32
C ASP A 86 -20.01 8.85 5.05
N SER A 87 -20.65 7.73 4.81
CA SER A 87 -20.39 6.99 3.61
C SER A 87 -21.10 7.58 2.40
N PHE A 88 -22.05 8.47 2.63
CA PHE A 88 -22.68 9.19 1.54
C PHE A 88 -23.18 8.35 0.44
N GLY A 89 -23.90 7.37 0.75
CA GLY A 89 -24.48 6.57 -0.30
C GLY A 89 -23.50 5.78 -1.07
N ALA A 90 -22.31 5.73 -0.60
CA ALA A 90 -21.39 4.81 -1.19
C ALA A 90 -21.94 3.48 -0.83
N ILE A 91 -22.44 2.81 -1.80
CA ILE A 91 -23.10 1.62 -1.55
C ILE A 91 -22.15 0.51 -1.72
N CYS A 92 -21.08 0.54 -1.07
CA CYS A 92 -20.12 -0.48 -1.34
C CYS A 92 -20.44 -1.72 -0.57
N GLY A 93 -20.71 -1.89 0.51
CA GLY A 93 -21.10 -3.12 1.20
C GLY A 93 -20.17 -4.31 1.02
N GLY A 94 -19.02 -4.11 0.40
CA GLY A 94 -18.08 -5.20 0.16
C GLY A 94 -16.92 -5.18 1.12
N GLU A 95 -15.88 -5.93 0.76
CA GLU A 95 -14.63 -5.99 1.53
C GLU A 95 -13.44 -5.92 0.61
N SER A 96 -12.39 -5.29 1.07
CA SER A 96 -11.12 -5.31 0.35
C SER A 96 -10.04 -5.81 1.28
N THR A 97 -9.29 -6.79 0.82
CA THR A 97 -8.13 -7.28 1.55
C THR A 97 -6.91 -6.61 0.94
N VAL A 98 -6.14 -5.94 1.76
CA VAL A 98 -5.06 -5.10 1.31
C VAL A 98 -3.75 -5.63 1.86
N LEU A 99 -2.75 -5.72 0.98
CA LEU A 99 -1.39 -6.07 1.37
C LEU A 99 -0.57 -4.78 1.39
N ILE A 100 0.05 -4.52 2.51
CA ILE A 100 0.87 -3.33 2.70
C ILE A 100 2.31 -3.79 2.90
N GLU A 101 3.19 -3.35 2.01
CA GLU A 101 4.58 -3.78 2.03
C GLU A 101 5.50 -2.57 2.21
N PRO A 102 6.03 -2.36 3.42
CA PRO A 102 6.98 -1.27 3.60
C PRO A 102 8.25 -1.58 2.80
N GLN A 103 8.77 -0.56 2.13
CA GLN A 103 9.97 -0.73 1.32
C GLN A 103 11.16 -0.52 2.24
N LEU A 104 11.81 -1.63 2.57
CA LEU A 104 12.93 -1.58 3.50
C LEU A 104 14.18 -1.19 2.75
N LEU A 105 14.72 -0.06 3.12
CA LEU A 105 15.91 0.45 2.46
C LEU A 105 17.11 -0.10 3.20
N ARG A 106 17.76 -1.06 2.58
CA ARG A 106 18.94 -1.63 3.15
C ARG A 106 20.11 -1.16 2.39
N GLU A 107 21.16 -0.85 3.08
CA GLU A 107 22.28 -0.40 2.35
C GLU A 107 23.39 -1.37 2.37
N ALA A 108 23.74 -1.86 3.39
CA ALA A 108 24.97 -2.63 3.41
C ALA A 108 24.85 -4.02 2.90
N LEU A 109 23.67 -4.52 2.84
CA LEU A 109 23.53 -5.86 2.46
C LEU A 109 23.80 -6.16 1.07
N TYR A 110 23.92 -5.15 0.31
CA TYR A 110 24.16 -5.41 -1.05
C TYR A 110 25.53 -5.54 -1.36
N LEU A 111 26.28 -5.47 -0.40
CA LEU A 111 27.62 -5.65 -0.69
C LEU A 111 27.88 -7.01 -0.91
N GLY A 112 27.69 -7.37 -1.05
CA GLY A 112 27.77 -8.48 -1.22
C GLY A 112 27.31 -9.34 -1.31
N GLY A 113 27.10 -8.94 -0.89
CA GLY A 113 26.82 -9.52 -1.25
C GLY A 113 26.36 -10.05 -1.38
N ALA A 114 26.32 -10.16 -1.11
CA ALA A 114 25.92 -10.56 -1.44
C ALA A 114 25.47 -10.91 -1.93
N GLY A 115 25.51 -10.84 -1.90
CA GLY A 115 25.02 -11.09 -2.60
C GLY A 115 24.50 -11.60 -2.78
N HIS A 116 24.33 -11.69 -2.62
CA HIS A 116 23.92 -12.09 -2.96
C HIS A 116 23.31 -12.50 -3.06
N CYS A 117 23.16 -12.41 -2.71
CA CYS A 117 22.68 -12.67 -2.92
C CYS A 117 22.23 -12.98 -3.04
N ALA A 118 22.07 -12.78 -2.83
CA ALA A 118 21.74 -12.90 -3.20
C ALA A 118 21.41 -13.28 -3.44
N ARG A 119 21.25 -13.30 -3.54
CA ARG A 119 21.13 -13.62 -3.92
C ARG A 119 20.93 -14.33 -3.92
N ALA A 120 20.80 -14.39 -3.52
CA ALA A 120 20.89 -14.80 -3.57
C ALA A 120 20.94 -15.10 -3.52
#